data_3ac61e8d02866325064b408358f9c9f6
#
_entry.id   3ac61e8d02866325064b408358f9c9f6
#
_cell.length_a   1.000
_cell.length_b   1.000
_cell.length_c   1.000
_cell.angle_alpha   90.00
_cell.angle_beta   90.00
_cell.angle_gamma   90.00
#
_symmetry.space_group_name_H-M   'P 1'
#
loop_
_entity.id
_entity.type
_entity.pdbx_description
1 polymer ?
#
loop_
_entity_poly.entity_id
_entity_poly.type
_entity_poly.pdbx_seq_one_letter_code
_entity_poly.pdbx_strand_id
1 'polypeptide(L)'
;MGKAYTPNIKSDKGKNLTKYVAEFVKKNKYQSIPKNVVELAKKHILDGFGLALSGSVARTGDYLFKHIKNNSAKGRATVIGSKMKVTSRFAALANGTGIHSDDYDDTQLAVQKDRVYGLLTHPTAPCLPSAFAEGELKKINGKAFLNAYLIGVDVECKVSEAMSPRHYQHGFHSTATCGTLASAAAAAKIRGYNVSQIQQSLAIAATMSAGLRENFGTMTKPLHAGRAAESGVVACDLVGFGWSATDKILESPRGFFQAHGGGYNLSSVKGQLGRPWTFSKPGVSIKPHPCGSLTHPGMTKMLELILKHDIKPNEVIKVDVGTNHNMQNALIHHRPTNEFQAKFSMEYSMAILLVQRRAYIPEYQDKRINKPDVQQMLRKVNFYKNKIAEAAGYDKMTTIIDIYLKNGKKISGRGDFGKGSPMIPMSYDEVADKFLGCCEFAKWPSKKSKALIELVRNLEKVKDISKLSKLLSK
;
A
#
# COMPACT_ATOMS: atom_id res chain seq x y z
N MET A 1 11.28 -38.97 1.78
CA MET A 1 11.95 -38.00 2.64
C MET A 1 12.70 -36.99 1.76
N GLY A 2 12.23 -35.74 1.70
CA GLY A 2 12.89 -34.67 0.94
C GLY A 2 14.27 -34.37 1.54
N LYS A 3 15.28 -34.12 0.69
CA LYS A 3 16.61 -33.71 1.15
C LYS A 3 16.46 -32.46 2.01
N ALA A 4 17.00 -32.49 3.23
CA ALA A 4 17.07 -31.32 4.11
C ALA A 4 17.71 -30.16 3.36
N TYR A 5 17.02 -29.02 3.30
CA TYR A 5 17.53 -27.82 2.67
C TYR A 5 18.73 -27.32 3.46
N THR A 6 19.90 -27.37 2.83
CA THR A 6 21.11 -26.77 3.39
C THR A 6 21.28 -25.39 2.76
N PRO A 7 21.15 -24.30 3.51
CA PRO A 7 21.34 -22.96 2.95
C PRO A 7 22.75 -22.82 2.37
N ASN A 8 22.85 -22.37 1.12
CA ASN A 8 24.14 -22.09 0.52
C ASN A 8 24.69 -20.75 1.06
N ILE A 9 25.34 -20.80 2.23
CA ILE A 9 25.84 -19.64 2.98
C ILE A 9 27.30 -19.33 2.58
N LYS A 10 27.60 -19.48 1.31
CA LYS A 10 28.93 -19.08 0.80
C LYS A 10 28.87 -17.73 0.13
N SER A 11 28.81 -16.64 0.89
CA SER A 11 29.42 -15.36 0.45
C SER A 11 29.54 -14.37 1.61
N ASP A 12 30.72 -13.89 1.87
CA ASP A 12 31.02 -12.73 2.72
C ASP A 12 30.36 -11.42 2.24
N LYS A 13 29.70 -11.44 1.07
CA LYS A 13 29.11 -10.28 0.41
C LYS A 13 27.93 -9.67 1.17
N GLY A 14 27.25 -10.43 2.03
CA GLY A 14 26.12 -9.98 2.86
C GLY A 14 26.49 -9.59 4.29
N LYS A 15 27.73 -9.72 4.72
CA LYS A 15 28.15 -9.35 6.07
C LYS A 15 27.76 -7.90 6.38
N ASN A 16 27.20 -7.68 7.57
CA ASN A 16 26.78 -6.36 8.08
C ASN A 16 25.65 -5.68 7.29
N LEU A 17 24.76 -6.42 6.60
CA LEU A 17 23.66 -5.82 5.86
C LEU A 17 22.65 -5.12 6.78
N THR A 18 22.32 -5.72 7.94
CA THR A 18 21.48 -5.08 8.97
C THR A 18 22.11 -3.78 9.45
N LYS A 19 23.43 -3.77 9.69
CA LYS A 19 24.17 -2.55 10.06
C LYS A 19 24.12 -1.51 8.94
N TYR A 20 24.29 -1.92 7.69
CA TYR A 20 24.19 -1.01 6.53
C TYR A 20 22.82 -0.31 6.46
N VAL A 21 21.71 -1.07 6.64
CA VAL A 21 20.37 -0.50 6.72
C VAL A 21 20.23 0.47 7.91
N ALA A 22 20.72 0.07 9.09
CA ALA A 22 20.66 0.91 10.29
C ALA A 22 21.47 2.21 10.13
N GLU A 23 22.63 2.15 9.49
CA GLU A 23 23.43 3.33 9.16
C GLU A 23 22.73 4.28 8.19
N PHE A 24 22.04 3.74 7.15
CA PHE A 24 21.21 4.54 6.26
C PHE A 24 20.11 5.27 7.06
N VAL A 25 19.36 4.55 7.90
CA VAL A 25 18.33 5.14 8.76
C VAL A 25 18.91 6.24 9.64
N LYS A 26 20.06 6.01 10.29
CA LYS A 26 20.70 7.00 11.18
C LYS A 26 21.21 8.22 10.44
N LYS A 27 21.98 8.01 9.36
CA LYS A 27 22.77 9.06 8.68
C LYS A 27 21.96 9.92 7.73
N ASN A 28 20.85 9.39 7.15
CA ASN A 28 20.08 10.14 6.17
C ASN A 28 19.50 11.43 6.76
N LYS A 29 19.59 12.54 6.02
CA LYS A 29 19.07 13.84 6.39
C LYS A 29 18.09 14.34 5.34
N TYR A 30 17.09 15.13 5.75
CA TYR A 30 16.10 15.70 4.82
C TYR A 30 16.75 16.45 3.65
N GLN A 31 17.84 17.17 3.91
CA GLN A 31 18.55 17.97 2.90
C GLN A 31 19.18 17.13 1.79
N SER A 32 19.42 15.85 2.01
CA SER A 32 19.95 14.93 0.99
C SER A 32 18.86 14.32 0.10
N ILE A 33 17.58 14.59 0.38
CA ILE A 33 16.46 14.04 -0.37
C ILE A 33 16.14 14.94 -1.58
N PRO A 34 16.09 14.42 -2.81
CA PRO A 34 15.72 15.19 -3.98
C PRO A 34 14.33 15.82 -3.86
N LYS A 35 14.15 17.05 -4.34
CA LYS A 35 12.88 17.79 -4.25
C LYS A 35 11.70 17.03 -4.87
N ASN A 36 11.90 16.43 -6.02
CA ASN A 36 10.87 15.62 -6.69
C ASN A 36 10.41 14.42 -5.83
N VAL A 37 11.31 13.79 -5.07
CA VAL A 37 10.97 12.69 -4.13
C VAL A 37 10.12 13.21 -2.97
N VAL A 38 10.44 14.40 -2.45
CA VAL A 38 9.62 15.06 -1.42
C VAL A 38 8.21 15.35 -1.94
N GLU A 39 8.07 15.86 -3.16
CA GLU A 39 6.75 16.12 -3.76
C GLU A 39 5.95 14.83 -3.99
N LEU A 40 6.60 13.73 -4.39
CA LEU A 40 5.96 12.42 -4.46
C LEU A 40 5.50 11.96 -3.07
N ALA A 41 6.35 12.04 -2.04
CA ALA A 41 5.99 11.67 -0.67
C ALA A 41 4.76 12.42 -0.15
N LYS A 42 4.63 13.71 -0.44
CA LYS A 42 3.46 14.51 -0.05
C LYS A 42 2.15 13.97 -0.65
N LYS A 43 2.18 13.51 -1.91
CA LYS A 43 1.02 12.87 -2.55
C LYS A 43 0.59 11.62 -1.81
N HIS A 44 1.54 10.73 -1.51
CA HIS A 44 1.28 9.47 -0.80
C HIS A 44 0.82 9.70 0.65
N ILE A 45 1.36 10.71 1.32
CA ILE A 45 0.93 11.10 2.68
C ILE A 45 -0.51 11.66 2.66
N LEU A 46 -0.85 12.51 1.70
CA LEU A 46 -2.22 13.02 1.56
C LEU A 46 -3.20 11.90 1.28
N ASP A 47 -2.85 11.02 0.35
CA ASP A 47 -3.62 9.82 0.03
C ASP A 47 -3.84 8.95 1.28
N GLY A 48 -2.77 8.60 2.01
CA GLY A 48 -2.84 7.81 3.23
C GLY A 48 -3.74 8.42 4.31
N PHE A 49 -3.72 9.73 4.51
CA PHE A 49 -4.62 10.39 5.46
C PHE A 49 -6.08 10.34 5.01
N GLY A 50 -6.36 10.49 3.72
CA GLY A 50 -7.72 10.31 3.17
C GLY A 50 -8.25 8.91 3.42
N LEU A 51 -7.42 7.91 3.14
CA LEU A 51 -7.75 6.51 3.35
C LEU A 51 -7.93 6.14 4.82
N ALA A 52 -7.14 6.72 5.73
CA ALA A 52 -7.34 6.56 7.16
C ALA A 52 -8.69 7.12 7.62
N LEU A 53 -9.14 8.24 7.03
CA LEU A 53 -10.45 8.83 7.30
C LEU A 53 -11.58 7.93 6.77
N SER A 54 -11.53 7.48 5.50
CA SER A 54 -12.54 6.55 4.97
C SER A 54 -12.55 5.23 5.72
N GLY A 55 -11.39 4.66 6.02
CA GLY A 55 -11.25 3.42 6.79
C GLY A 55 -11.76 3.53 8.22
N SER A 56 -11.78 4.73 8.81
CA SER A 56 -12.31 4.95 10.16
C SER A 56 -13.83 4.71 10.27
N VAL A 57 -14.56 4.80 9.17
CA VAL A 57 -16.01 4.54 9.08
C VAL A 57 -16.33 3.23 8.34
N ALA A 58 -15.31 2.53 7.86
CA ALA A 58 -15.45 1.20 7.31
C ALA A 58 -15.78 0.17 8.42
N ARG A 59 -16.33 -0.99 8.05
CA ARG A 59 -16.65 -2.09 8.97
C ARG A 59 -15.43 -2.51 9.82
N THR A 60 -14.25 -2.57 9.19
CA THR A 60 -12.97 -2.86 9.86
C THR A 60 -12.62 -1.82 10.91
N GLY A 61 -12.86 -0.54 10.64
CA GLY A 61 -12.63 0.56 11.57
C GLY A 61 -13.52 0.47 12.80
N ASP A 62 -14.83 0.20 12.63
CA ASP A 62 -15.76 0.07 13.75
C ASP A 62 -15.33 -1.04 14.73
N TYR A 63 -15.02 -2.23 14.22
CA TYR A 63 -14.58 -3.35 15.06
C TYR A 63 -13.25 -3.08 15.76
N LEU A 64 -12.30 -2.50 15.02
CA LEU A 64 -10.99 -2.20 15.56
C LEU A 64 -11.06 -1.10 16.63
N PHE A 65 -11.90 -0.09 16.46
CA PHE A 65 -12.11 0.95 17.46
C PHE A 65 -12.71 0.40 18.76
N LYS A 66 -13.64 -0.57 18.69
CA LYS A 66 -14.14 -1.29 19.85
C LYS A 66 -13.04 -2.06 20.55
N HIS A 67 -12.22 -2.80 19.80
CA HIS A 67 -11.07 -3.53 20.35
C HIS A 67 -10.09 -2.60 21.06
N ILE A 68 -9.71 -1.49 20.42
CA ILE A 68 -8.75 -0.52 21.00
C ILE A 68 -9.33 0.15 22.26
N LYS A 69 -10.60 0.54 22.23
CA LYS A 69 -11.27 1.15 23.38
C LYS A 69 -11.21 0.25 24.62
N ASN A 70 -11.31 -1.07 24.43
CA ASN A 70 -11.32 -2.04 25.52
C ASN A 70 -9.93 -2.43 26.00
N ASN A 71 -8.87 -2.25 25.16
CA ASN A 71 -7.55 -2.80 25.43
C ASN A 71 -6.44 -1.75 25.54
N SER A 72 -6.67 -0.50 25.11
CA SER A 72 -5.64 0.53 25.13
C SER A 72 -5.71 1.36 26.42
N ALA A 73 -4.54 1.65 26.97
CA ALA A 73 -4.40 2.73 27.95
C ALA A 73 -4.58 4.10 27.28
N LYS A 74 -4.94 5.12 28.08
CA LYS A 74 -4.92 6.52 27.65
C LYS A 74 -3.53 6.90 27.18
N GLY A 75 -3.46 7.68 26.08
CA GLY A 75 -2.22 8.16 25.48
C GLY A 75 -2.42 9.50 24.82
N ARG A 76 -1.47 9.88 23.99
CA ARG A 76 -1.48 11.17 23.27
C ARG A 76 -1.50 11.01 21.74
N ALA A 77 -1.36 9.79 21.23
CA ALA A 77 -1.36 9.52 19.81
C ALA A 77 -2.79 9.46 19.26
N THR A 78 -3.00 10.07 18.09
CA THR A 78 -4.32 10.23 17.47
C THR A 78 -4.75 8.97 16.72
N VAL A 79 -5.94 8.48 17.05
CA VAL A 79 -6.69 7.57 16.16
C VAL A 79 -7.47 8.43 15.17
N ILE A 80 -7.05 8.41 13.91
CA ILE A 80 -7.61 9.23 12.83
C ILE A 80 -9.11 8.94 12.66
N GLY A 81 -9.90 9.99 12.40
CA GLY A 81 -11.35 9.87 12.24
C GLY A 81 -12.14 9.71 13.54
N SER A 82 -11.46 9.76 14.70
CA SER A 82 -12.11 9.61 16.02
C SER A 82 -11.68 10.71 17.00
N LYS A 83 -12.26 10.70 18.20
CA LYS A 83 -11.82 11.52 19.35
C LYS A 83 -10.80 10.80 20.23
N MET A 84 -10.45 9.55 19.91
CA MET A 84 -9.59 8.72 20.76
C MET A 84 -8.13 9.20 20.71
N LYS A 85 -7.52 9.28 21.88
CA LYS A 85 -6.09 9.43 22.11
C LYS A 85 -5.60 8.24 22.88
N VAL A 86 -4.70 7.48 22.30
CA VAL A 86 -4.22 6.18 22.81
C VAL A 86 -2.68 6.14 22.80
N THR A 87 -2.10 5.03 23.23
CA THR A 87 -0.66 4.80 23.07
C THR A 87 -0.28 4.71 21.59
N SER A 88 0.97 5.04 21.23
CA SER A 88 1.41 5.11 19.83
C SER A 88 1.21 3.79 19.08
N ARG A 89 1.43 2.66 19.75
CA ARG A 89 1.21 1.33 19.13
C ARG A 89 -0.23 1.13 18.66
N PHE A 90 -1.22 1.47 19.48
CA PHE A 90 -2.63 1.30 19.13
C PHE A 90 -3.11 2.36 18.11
N ALA A 91 -2.55 3.56 18.13
CA ALA A 91 -2.81 4.55 17.09
C ALA A 91 -2.24 4.06 15.73
N ALA A 92 -1.03 3.51 15.73
CA ALA A 92 -0.42 2.92 14.53
C ALA A 92 -1.25 1.74 14.00
N LEU A 93 -1.69 0.83 14.88
CA LEU A 93 -2.59 -0.28 14.52
C LEU A 93 -3.87 0.21 13.86
N ALA A 94 -4.58 1.17 14.48
CA ALA A 94 -5.85 1.68 13.97
C ALA A 94 -5.69 2.37 12.63
N ASN A 95 -4.73 3.29 12.54
CA ASN A 95 -4.51 4.11 11.37
C ASN A 95 -3.99 3.29 10.19
N GLY A 96 -3.10 2.32 10.42
CA GLY A 96 -2.59 1.43 9.38
C GLY A 96 -3.67 0.49 8.83
N THR A 97 -4.50 -0.08 9.70
CA THR A 97 -5.67 -0.85 9.27
C THR A 97 -6.64 0.02 8.47
N GLY A 98 -6.88 1.26 8.94
CA GLY A 98 -7.76 2.21 8.25
C GLY A 98 -7.27 2.54 6.85
N ILE A 99 -5.98 2.84 6.67
CA ILE A 99 -5.38 3.12 5.35
C ILE A 99 -5.60 1.97 4.37
N HIS A 100 -5.48 0.74 4.84
CA HIS A 100 -5.56 -0.45 3.98
C HIS A 100 -6.98 -1.05 3.85
N SER A 101 -7.99 -0.48 4.53
CA SER A 101 -9.36 -1.04 4.61
C SER A 101 -10.06 -1.19 3.28
N ASP A 102 -9.88 -0.23 2.38
CA ASP A 102 -10.59 -0.19 1.10
C ASP A 102 -9.78 -0.78 -0.07
N ASP A 103 -8.58 -1.35 0.20
CA ASP A 103 -7.63 -1.77 -0.84
C ASP A 103 -7.38 -0.65 -1.88
N TYR A 104 -7.33 0.58 -1.40
CA TYR A 104 -7.27 1.81 -2.19
C TYR A 104 -5.95 2.57 -2.02
N ASP A 105 -5.09 2.09 -1.13
CA ASP A 105 -3.77 2.63 -0.83
C ASP A 105 -2.74 2.33 -1.91
N ASP A 106 -1.63 3.02 -1.82
CA ASP A 106 -0.55 2.93 -2.78
C ASP A 106 0.03 1.51 -2.88
N THR A 107 0.64 1.22 -4.03
CA THR A 107 1.23 -0.10 -4.27
C THR A 107 2.52 0.03 -5.05
N GLN A 108 3.60 -0.58 -4.55
CA GLN A 108 4.80 -0.79 -5.34
C GLN A 108 4.71 -2.14 -6.08
N LEU A 109 4.78 -2.07 -7.41
CA LEU A 109 4.84 -3.24 -8.29
C LEU A 109 6.26 -3.46 -8.79
N ALA A 110 6.62 -4.73 -9.03
CA ALA A 110 7.88 -5.04 -9.70
C ALA A 110 7.87 -4.50 -11.13
N VAL A 111 8.91 -3.79 -11.50
CA VAL A 111 9.07 -3.20 -12.85
C VAL A 111 10.01 -4.06 -13.73
N GLN A 112 10.21 -5.32 -13.37
CA GLN A 112 10.99 -6.27 -14.14
C GLN A 112 10.09 -7.30 -14.80
N LYS A 113 10.43 -7.68 -16.03
CA LYS A 113 9.60 -8.50 -16.92
C LYS A 113 9.01 -9.78 -16.29
N ASP A 114 9.69 -10.36 -15.34
CA ASP A 114 9.34 -11.63 -14.69
C ASP A 114 8.96 -11.49 -13.21
N ARG A 115 8.78 -10.27 -12.70
CA ARG A 115 8.66 -9.98 -11.26
C ARG A 115 7.38 -9.26 -10.82
N VAL A 116 6.29 -9.35 -11.56
CA VAL A 116 5.02 -8.67 -11.21
C VAL A 116 4.51 -9.02 -9.81
N TYR A 117 4.76 -10.22 -9.33
CA TYR A 117 4.32 -10.67 -8.00
C TYR A 117 5.33 -10.46 -6.88
N GLY A 118 6.52 -10.01 -7.23
CA GLY A 118 7.58 -9.91 -6.23
C GLY A 118 7.45 -8.76 -5.27
N LEU A 119 6.80 -7.69 -5.67
CA LEU A 119 6.79 -6.41 -4.97
C LEU A 119 5.39 -5.85 -4.69
N LEU A 120 4.37 -6.69 -4.59
CA LEU A 120 3.03 -6.25 -4.23
C LEU A 120 3.00 -5.85 -2.74
N THR A 121 3.71 -4.76 -2.40
CA THR A 121 3.69 -4.14 -1.08
C THR A 121 2.97 -2.79 -1.12
N HIS A 122 2.31 -2.44 -0.03
CA HIS A 122 1.60 -1.19 0.16
C HIS A 122 2.36 -0.35 1.20
N PRO A 123 3.39 0.42 0.79
CA PRO A 123 4.39 0.91 1.74
C PRO A 123 3.89 2.02 2.65
N THR A 124 2.88 2.79 2.23
CA THR A 124 2.33 3.87 3.07
C THR A 124 1.55 3.33 4.25
N ALA A 125 0.81 2.22 4.09
CA ALA A 125 -0.09 1.72 5.11
C ALA A 125 0.59 1.31 6.43
N PRO A 126 1.76 0.64 6.48
CA PRO A 126 2.48 0.38 7.72
C PRO A 126 3.38 1.55 8.16
N CYS A 127 3.96 2.30 7.22
CA CYS A 127 5.00 3.29 7.51
C CYS A 127 4.42 4.62 8.02
N LEU A 128 3.42 5.17 7.32
CA LEU A 128 2.82 6.48 7.67
C LEU A 128 2.22 6.51 9.07
N PRO A 129 1.44 5.50 9.53
CA PRO A 129 0.84 5.51 10.85
C PRO A 129 1.86 5.50 11.98
N SER A 130 2.93 4.72 11.86
CA SER A 130 4.00 4.69 12.86
C SER A 130 4.76 6.01 12.93
N ALA A 131 5.13 6.56 11.76
CA ALA A 131 5.78 7.86 11.67
C ALA A 131 4.90 8.98 12.23
N PHE A 132 3.58 8.94 11.96
CA PHE A 132 2.65 9.94 12.45
C PHE A 132 2.47 9.85 13.98
N ALA A 133 2.23 8.66 14.52
CA ALA A 133 2.05 8.48 15.96
C ALA A 133 3.30 8.90 16.76
N GLU A 134 4.49 8.45 16.34
CA GLU A 134 5.74 8.82 16.98
C GLU A 134 6.08 10.30 16.80
N GLY A 135 5.84 10.84 15.61
CA GLY A 135 6.09 12.23 15.29
C GLY A 135 5.19 13.20 16.05
N GLU A 136 3.91 12.84 16.26
CA GLU A 136 2.96 13.60 17.09
C GLU A 136 3.44 13.66 18.54
N LEU A 137 3.87 12.53 19.11
CA LEU A 137 4.38 12.46 20.48
C LEU A 137 5.65 13.30 20.69
N LYS A 138 6.54 13.29 19.72
CA LYS A 138 7.83 14.03 19.75
C LYS A 138 7.70 15.48 19.25
N LYS A 139 6.52 15.87 18.73
CA LYS A 139 6.25 17.20 18.15
C LYS A 139 7.28 17.60 17.09
N ILE A 140 7.66 16.65 16.23
CA ILE A 140 8.66 16.89 15.19
C ILE A 140 8.12 17.83 14.11
N ASN A 141 9.05 18.49 13.39
CA ASN A 141 8.67 19.30 12.23
C ASN A 141 8.42 18.44 10.98
N GLY A 142 7.80 19.06 9.96
CA GLY A 142 7.44 18.36 8.74
C GLY A 142 8.63 17.81 7.93
N LYS A 143 9.81 18.46 7.99
CA LYS A 143 11.04 17.93 7.36
C LYS A 143 11.49 16.63 8.00
N ALA A 144 11.48 16.56 9.32
CA ALA A 144 11.82 15.36 10.08
C ALA A 144 10.81 14.24 9.82
N PHE A 145 9.52 14.58 9.73
CA PHE A 145 8.44 13.63 9.42
C PHE A 145 8.59 13.06 8.00
N LEU A 146 8.77 13.90 6.98
CA LEU A 146 9.04 13.50 5.59
C LEU A 146 10.25 12.58 5.49
N ASN A 147 11.34 12.94 6.19
CA ASN A 147 12.57 12.13 6.18
C ASN A 147 12.34 10.74 6.78
N ALA A 148 11.66 10.63 7.92
CA ALA A 148 11.39 9.36 8.58
C ALA A 148 10.46 8.47 7.72
N TYR A 149 9.40 9.05 7.17
CA TYR A 149 8.48 8.35 6.27
C TYR A 149 9.19 7.81 5.03
N LEU A 150 9.96 8.64 4.33
CA LEU A 150 10.70 8.25 3.13
C LEU A 150 11.72 7.14 3.41
N ILE A 151 12.42 7.21 4.55
CA ILE A 151 13.35 6.16 4.99
C ILE A 151 12.61 4.83 5.18
N GLY A 152 11.48 4.84 5.89
CA GLY A 152 10.71 3.62 6.14
C GLY A 152 10.21 2.98 4.85
N VAL A 153 9.62 3.76 3.95
CA VAL A 153 9.16 3.29 2.64
C VAL A 153 10.30 2.70 1.82
N ASP A 154 11.46 3.37 1.78
CA ASP A 154 12.60 2.88 0.99
C ASP A 154 13.17 1.58 1.55
N VAL A 155 13.23 1.43 2.87
CA VAL A 155 13.63 0.17 3.54
C VAL A 155 12.65 -0.94 3.21
N GLU A 156 11.33 -0.73 3.34
CA GLU A 156 10.31 -1.73 3.00
C GLU A 156 10.45 -2.25 1.59
N CYS A 157 10.46 -1.32 0.64
CA CYS A 157 10.46 -1.66 -0.78
C CYS A 157 11.74 -2.40 -1.20
N LYS A 158 12.92 -1.94 -0.74
CA LYS A 158 14.19 -2.59 -1.08
C LYS A 158 14.34 -3.97 -0.44
N VAL A 159 13.85 -4.13 0.80
CA VAL A 159 13.83 -5.44 1.48
C VAL A 159 12.87 -6.40 0.79
N SER A 160 11.68 -5.94 0.42
CA SER A 160 10.72 -6.73 -0.37
C SER A 160 11.34 -7.18 -1.68
N GLU A 161 11.98 -6.27 -2.41
CA GLU A 161 12.64 -6.54 -3.69
C GLU A 161 13.73 -7.62 -3.56
N ALA A 162 14.48 -7.60 -2.47
CA ALA A 162 15.54 -8.58 -2.24
C ALA A 162 15.04 -10.03 -2.14
N MET A 163 13.80 -10.24 -1.70
CA MET A 163 13.18 -11.58 -1.56
C MET A 163 12.23 -11.93 -2.71
N SER A 164 11.99 -11.01 -3.63
CA SER A 164 11.09 -11.20 -4.75
C SER A 164 11.61 -12.26 -5.75
N PRO A 165 10.73 -13.12 -6.33
CA PRO A 165 9.29 -13.22 -6.11
C PRO A 165 8.89 -14.23 -5.03
N ARG A 166 9.86 -15.00 -4.50
CA ARG A 166 9.63 -16.17 -3.64
C ARG A 166 8.78 -15.89 -2.41
N HIS A 167 9.06 -14.81 -1.69
CA HIS A 167 8.33 -14.42 -0.49
C HIS A 167 6.82 -14.36 -0.73
N TYR A 168 6.41 -13.65 -1.77
CA TYR A 168 5.01 -13.52 -2.15
C TYR A 168 4.42 -14.85 -2.65
N GLN A 169 5.18 -15.61 -3.43
CA GLN A 169 4.75 -16.93 -3.95
C GLN A 169 4.56 -17.97 -2.83
N HIS A 170 5.33 -17.89 -1.75
CA HIS A 170 5.19 -18.74 -0.56
C HIS A 170 3.99 -18.38 0.32
N GLY A 171 3.15 -17.43 -0.10
CA GLY A 171 1.90 -17.08 0.57
C GLY A 171 2.02 -15.94 1.59
N PHE A 172 3.14 -15.26 1.69
CA PHE A 172 3.27 -14.10 2.57
C PHE A 172 2.68 -12.83 1.95
N HIS A 173 2.08 -11.99 2.77
CA HIS A 173 1.69 -10.62 2.41
C HIS A 173 2.85 -9.66 2.68
N SER A 174 3.52 -9.20 1.65
CA SER A 174 4.74 -8.37 1.77
C SER A 174 4.52 -7.10 2.61
N THR A 175 3.36 -6.45 2.50
CA THR A 175 2.97 -5.31 3.34
C THR A 175 2.99 -5.64 4.83
N ALA A 176 2.58 -6.86 5.18
CA ALA A 176 2.55 -7.29 6.57
C ALA A 176 3.95 -7.58 7.11
N THR A 177 4.78 -8.23 6.30
CA THR A 177 6.09 -8.71 6.75
C THR A 177 7.17 -7.63 6.62
N CYS A 178 7.36 -7.08 5.42
CA CYS A 178 8.37 -6.03 5.20
C CYS A 178 7.95 -4.69 5.82
N GLY A 179 6.64 -4.43 5.91
CA GLY A 179 6.10 -3.23 6.55
C GLY A 179 6.44 -3.10 8.04
N THR A 180 6.71 -4.21 8.74
CA THR A 180 7.22 -4.13 10.13
C THR A 180 8.58 -3.44 10.19
N LEU A 181 9.44 -3.70 9.21
CA LEU A 181 10.76 -3.07 9.12
C LEU A 181 10.64 -1.59 8.73
N ALA A 182 9.68 -1.24 7.83
CA ALA A 182 9.38 0.16 7.51
C ALA A 182 8.96 0.95 8.74
N SER A 183 8.01 0.41 9.50
CA SER A 183 7.49 0.99 10.72
C SER A 183 8.61 1.19 11.75
N ALA A 184 9.43 0.15 12.00
CA ALA A 184 10.56 0.23 12.93
C ALA A 184 11.61 1.25 12.48
N ALA A 185 11.96 1.30 11.20
CA ALA A 185 12.92 2.26 10.65
C ALA A 185 12.44 3.71 10.82
N ALA A 186 11.17 3.99 10.50
CA ALA A 186 10.58 5.30 10.66
C ALA A 186 10.49 5.73 12.14
N ALA A 187 10.01 4.85 13.02
CA ALA A 187 9.90 5.11 14.45
C ALA A 187 11.28 5.33 15.10
N ALA A 188 12.25 4.45 14.81
CA ALA A 188 13.62 4.58 15.33
C ALA A 188 14.30 5.87 14.86
N LYS A 189 14.06 6.30 13.62
CA LYS A 189 14.54 7.58 13.09
C LYS A 189 14.00 8.75 13.89
N ILE A 190 12.69 8.78 14.16
CA ILE A 190 12.03 9.85 14.95
C ILE A 190 12.51 9.86 16.39
N ARG A 191 12.74 8.68 16.98
CA ARG A 191 13.27 8.56 18.34
C ARG A 191 14.74 8.97 18.47
N GLY A 192 15.45 9.16 17.35
CA GLY A 192 16.84 9.56 17.33
C GLY A 192 17.83 8.46 17.72
N TYR A 193 17.43 7.19 17.61
CA TYR A 193 18.21 6.02 18.01
C TYR A 193 19.58 5.97 17.33
N ASN A 194 20.56 5.39 18.02
CA ASN A 194 21.88 5.10 17.45
C ASN A 194 21.83 3.85 16.56
N VAL A 195 22.94 3.55 15.85
CA VAL A 195 22.98 2.44 14.89
C VAL A 195 22.65 1.09 15.55
N SER A 196 23.18 0.81 16.74
CA SER A 196 22.93 -0.43 17.48
C SER A 196 21.44 -0.54 17.87
N GLN A 197 20.85 0.54 18.39
CA GLN A 197 19.43 0.57 18.72
C GLN A 197 18.53 0.36 17.49
N ILE A 198 18.91 0.90 16.33
CA ILE A 198 18.19 0.69 15.07
C ILE A 198 18.30 -0.78 14.64
N GLN A 199 19.50 -1.40 14.71
CA GLN A 199 19.67 -2.82 14.41
C GLN A 199 18.76 -3.69 15.29
N GLN A 200 18.73 -3.43 16.59
CA GLN A 200 17.89 -4.17 17.54
C GLN A 200 16.39 -3.94 17.26
N SER A 201 15.97 -2.69 16.94
CA SER A 201 14.58 -2.40 16.56
C SER A 201 14.17 -3.16 15.31
N LEU A 202 15.02 -3.22 14.29
CA LEU A 202 14.78 -4.01 13.08
C LEU A 202 14.71 -5.51 13.40
N ALA A 203 15.54 -6.00 14.33
CA ALA A 203 15.55 -7.41 14.70
C ALA A 203 14.26 -7.83 15.44
N ILE A 204 13.81 -7.02 16.39
CA ILE A 204 12.55 -7.27 17.10
C ILE A 204 11.36 -7.18 16.13
N ALA A 205 11.32 -6.16 15.27
CA ALA A 205 10.28 -6.00 14.26
C ALA A 205 10.23 -7.20 13.28
N ALA A 206 11.39 -7.65 12.81
CA ALA A 206 11.50 -8.82 11.94
C ALA A 206 10.94 -10.10 12.59
N THR A 207 11.14 -10.29 13.89
CA THR A 207 10.60 -11.43 14.62
C THR A 207 9.06 -11.38 14.78
N MET A 208 8.46 -10.18 14.77
CA MET A 208 7.02 -9.98 14.84
C MET A 208 6.34 -9.90 13.47
N SER A 209 7.09 -10.07 12.38
CA SER A 209 6.56 -10.01 11.02
C SER A 209 5.68 -11.23 10.69
N ALA A 210 4.44 -10.99 10.31
CA ALA A 210 3.48 -12.04 9.97
C ALA A 210 2.39 -11.51 9.04
N GLY A 211 1.75 -12.43 8.31
CA GLY A 211 0.60 -12.12 7.45
C GLY A 211 0.55 -13.04 6.23
N LEU A 212 -0.59 -13.72 6.04
CA LEU A 212 -0.79 -14.73 5.02
C LEU A 212 -1.81 -14.26 3.97
N ARG A 213 -1.47 -14.46 2.70
CA ARG A 213 -2.29 -14.09 1.55
C ARG A 213 -3.63 -14.84 1.48
N GLU A 214 -3.75 -15.97 2.15
CA GLU A 214 -5.02 -16.69 2.25
C GLU A 214 -6.15 -15.84 2.85
N ASN A 215 -5.80 -14.80 3.61
CA ASN A 215 -6.75 -13.81 4.12
C ASN A 215 -7.13 -12.70 3.11
N PHE A 216 -6.67 -12.76 1.86
CA PHE A 216 -7.11 -11.77 0.87
C PHE A 216 -8.61 -11.96 0.57
N GLY A 217 -9.33 -10.83 0.44
CA GLY A 217 -10.79 -10.84 0.36
C GLY A 217 -11.51 -10.96 1.71
N THR A 218 -10.81 -10.77 2.84
CA THR A 218 -11.39 -10.71 4.19
C THR A 218 -10.96 -9.44 4.95
N MET A 219 -11.60 -9.12 6.06
CA MET A 219 -11.21 -8.03 6.96
C MET A 219 -9.81 -8.22 7.59
N THR A 220 -9.25 -9.42 7.53
CA THR A 220 -7.91 -9.70 8.08
C THR A 220 -6.80 -9.12 7.20
N LYS A 221 -7.02 -8.97 5.88
CA LYS A 221 -6.01 -8.34 5.01
C LYS A 221 -5.63 -6.92 5.46
N PRO A 222 -6.55 -5.96 5.66
CA PRO A 222 -6.19 -4.65 6.19
C PRO A 222 -5.57 -4.67 7.60
N LEU A 223 -5.97 -5.60 8.46
CA LEU A 223 -5.35 -5.78 9.77
C LEU A 223 -3.84 -6.06 9.67
N HIS A 224 -3.38 -6.75 8.62
CA HIS A 224 -1.95 -7.02 8.41
C HIS A 224 -1.11 -5.73 8.39
N ALA A 225 -1.56 -4.69 7.67
CA ALA A 225 -0.85 -3.41 7.60
C ALA A 225 -0.82 -2.69 8.97
N GLY A 226 -1.95 -2.69 9.67
CA GLY A 226 -2.03 -2.13 11.01
C GLY A 226 -1.13 -2.86 12.02
N ARG A 227 -1.09 -4.20 11.97
CA ARG A 227 -0.19 -5.01 12.81
C ARG A 227 1.28 -4.73 12.49
N ALA A 228 1.63 -4.57 11.22
CA ALA A 228 2.98 -4.18 10.83
C ALA A 228 3.37 -2.81 11.39
N ALA A 229 2.46 -1.83 11.31
CA ALA A 229 2.65 -0.50 11.90
C ALA A 229 2.84 -0.57 13.42
N GLU A 230 1.98 -1.32 14.11
CA GLU A 230 2.08 -1.54 15.56
C GLU A 230 3.39 -2.22 15.96
N SER A 231 3.76 -3.30 15.25
CA SER A 231 4.93 -4.12 15.58
C SER A 231 6.23 -3.33 15.53
N GLY A 232 6.38 -2.42 14.55
CA GLY A 232 7.56 -1.56 14.50
C GLY A 232 7.63 -0.56 15.65
N VAL A 233 6.49 -0.01 16.09
CA VAL A 233 6.43 0.87 17.27
C VAL A 233 6.79 0.09 18.53
N VAL A 234 6.22 -1.11 18.72
CA VAL A 234 6.53 -1.98 19.87
C VAL A 234 8.02 -2.35 19.90
N ALA A 235 8.60 -2.67 18.74
CA ALA A 235 10.04 -2.96 18.65
C ALA A 235 10.89 -1.79 19.17
N CYS A 236 10.54 -0.57 18.78
CA CYS A 236 11.23 0.61 19.27
C CYS A 236 10.97 0.91 20.76
N ASP A 237 9.76 0.61 21.28
CA ASP A 237 9.48 0.74 22.70
C ASP A 237 10.39 -0.18 23.52
N LEU A 238 10.48 -1.46 23.16
CA LEU A 238 11.29 -2.45 23.84
C LEU A 238 12.78 -2.07 23.87
N VAL A 239 13.31 -1.63 22.72
CA VAL A 239 14.71 -1.16 22.63
C VAL A 239 14.91 0.09 23.50
N GLY A 240 13.93 0.97 23.58
CA GLY A 240 13.97 2.15 24.44
C GLY A 240 14.08 1.81 25.92
N PHE A 241 13.56 0.65 26.34
CA PHE A 241 13.70 0.11 27.71
C PHE A 241 14.97 -0.74 27.93
N GLY A 242 15.82 -0.89 26.89
CA GLY A 242 17.05 -1.66 26.99
C GLY A 242 16.93 -3.13 26.58
N TRP A 243 15.81 -3.53 25.92
CA TRP A 243 15.67 -4.89 25.40
C TRP A 243 16.67 -5.18 24.30
N SER A 244 17.37 -6.31 24.40
CA SER A 244 18.40 -6.71 23.46
C SER A 244 17.88 -7.60 22.34
N ALA A 245 18.49 -7.50 21.16
CA ALA A 245 18.25 -8.38 20.02
C ALA A 245 19.54 -8.53 19.19
N THR A 246 19.54 -9.47 18.23
CA THR A 246 20.66 -9.67 17.32
C THR A 246 20.94 -8.42 16.46
N ASP A 247 22.21 -8.21 16.13
CA ASP A 247 22.66 -7.10 15.27
C ASP A 247 22.70 -7.45 13.77
N LYS A 248 22.29 -8.67 13.36
CA LYS A 248 22.42 -9.22 12.00
C LYS A 248 21.17 -9.98 11.54
N ILE A 249 20.00 -9.46 11.87
CA ILE A 249 18.70 -10.14 11.63
C ILE A 249 18.41 -10.35 10.15
N LEU A 250 18.82 -9.46 9.26
CA LEU A 250 18.48 -9.55 7.84
C LEU A 250 19.25 -10.67 7.15
N GLU A 251 20.58 -10.69 7.31
CA GLU A 251 21.50 -11.53 6.54
C GLU A 251 21.85 -12.89 7.17
N SER A 252 21.49 -13.12 8.42
CA SER A 252 21.86 -14.35 9.13
C SER A 252 21.17 -15.59 8.58
N PRO A 253 21.77 -16.80 8.72
CA PRO A 253 21.20 -18.06 8.24
C PRO A 253 19.82 -18.40 8.77
N ARG A 254 19.46 -17.90 9.94
CA ARG A 254 18.14 -18.00 10.57
C ARG A 254 17.46 -16.64 10.67
N GLY A 255 17.90 -15.69 9.84
CA GLY A 255 17.40 -14.35 9.79
C GLY A 255 16.22 -14.16 8.83
N PHE A 256 15.79 -12.91 8.73
CA PHE A 256 14.58 -12.51 8.01
C PHE A 256 14.57 -12.97 6.54
N PHE A 257 15.64 -12.71 5.80
CA PHE A 257 15.71 -13.06 4.38
C PHE A 257 15.66 -14.56 4.13
N GLN A 258 16.34 -15.33 4.98
CA GLN A 258 16.33 -16.78 4.85
C GLN A 258 14.98 -17.37 5.23
N ALA A 259 14.40 -16.95 6.34
CA ALA A 259 13.13 -17.47 6.83
C ALA A 259 11.95 -17.13 5.89
N HIS A 260 11.89 -15.88 5.41
CA HIS A 260 10.76 -15.40 4.61
C HIS A 260 10.96 -15.55 3.10
N GLY A 261 12.19 -15.61 2.59
CA GLY A 261 12.48 -15.63 1.16
C GLY A 261 13.31 -16.83 0.68
N GLY A 262 13.76 -17.72 1.59
CA GLY A 262 14.70 -18.78 1.24
C GLY A 262 16.01 -18.25 0.65
N GLY A 263 16.40 -17.01 1.04
CA GLY A 263 17.54 -16.26 0.55
C GLY A 263 17.15 -14.88 0.01
N TYR A 264 18.12 -14.14 -0.52
CA TYR A 264 17.91 -12.75 -0.98
C TYR A 264 18.89 -12.34 -2.07
N ASN A 265 18.50 -11.27 -2.81
CA ASN A 265 19.37 -10.59 -3.75
C ASN A 265 20.00 -9.37 -3.05
N LEU A 266 21.29 -9.46 -2.72
CA LEU A 266 22.03 -8.41 -2.03
C LEU A 266 22.03 -7.08 -2.80
N SER A 267 22.09 -7.13 -4.14
CA SER A 267 22.14 -5.93 -4.99
C SER A 267 20.85 -5.11 -4.98
N SER A 268 19.75 -5.67 -4.49
CA SER A 268 18.50 -4.91 -4.31
C SER A 268 18.53 -3.98 -3.09
N VAL A 269 19.45 -4.21 -2.13
CA VAL A 269 19.55 -3.41 -0.89
C VAL A 269 20.87 -2.65 -0.82
N LYS A 270 22.00 -3.37 -0.98
CA LYS A 270 23.34 -2.78 -0.81
C LYS A 270 23.64 -1.81 -1.94
N GLY A 271 23.89 -0.55 -1.59
CA GLY A 271 24.12 0.54 -2.56
C GLY A 271 22.84 1.17 -3.12
N GLN A 272 21.64 0.63 -2.79
CA GLN A 272 20.37 1.06 -3.36
C GLN A 272 19.54 1.95 -2.42
N LEU A 273 19.75 1.92 -1.11
CA LEU A 273 18.96 2.73 -0.17
C LEU A 273 19.16 4.22 -0.44
N GLY A 274 18.07 4.89 -0.81
CA GLY A 274 18.08 6.28 -1.23
C GLY A 274 18.73 6.56 -2.59
N ARG A 275 19.12 5.53 -3.37
CA ARG A 275 19.88 5.68 -4.62
C ARG A 275 19.52 4.63 -5.67
N PRO A 276 18.44 4.85 -6.44
CA PRO A 276 17.43 5.91 -6.31
C PRO A 276 16.45 5.64 -5.17
N TRP A 277 15.80 6.67 -4.67
CA TRP A 277 14.64 6.55 -3.79
C TRP A 277 13.51 5.81 -4.50
N THR A 278 12.86 4.89 -3.81
CA THR A 278 11.82 4.04 -4.41
C THR A 278 10.67 4.84 -5.03
N PHE A 279 10.26 5.95 -4.43
CA PHE A 279 9.23 6.80 -5.02
C PHE A 279 9.60 7.38 -6.39
N SER A 280 10.89 7.59 -6.68
CA SER A 280 11.32 8.06 -8.00
C SER A 280 11.58 6.92 -8.98
N LYS A 281 12.15 5.80 -8.50
CA LYS A 281 12.43 4.61 -9.32
C LYS A 281 12.53 3.37 -8.41
N PRO A 282 11.79 2.31 -8.68
CA PRO A 282 10.86 2.09 -9.82
C PRO A 282 9.58 2.92 -9.75
N GLY A 283 9.29 3.59 -8.64
CA GLY A 283 8.08 4.33 -8.39
C GLY A 283 7.06 3.51 -7.59
N VAL A 284 6.07 4.20 -7.06
CA VAL A 284 4.94 3.63 -6.31
C VAL A 284 3.66 4.18 -6.91
N SER A 285 2.70 3.31 -7.20
CA SER A 285 1.41 3.68 -7.77
C SER A 285 0.44 4.16 -6.70
N ILE A 286 -0.24 5.28 -6.94
CA ILE A 286 -1.43 5.68 -6.16
C ILE A 286 -2.65 5.13 -6.88
N LYS A 287 -3.43 4.28 -6.24
CA LYS A 287 -4.61 3.66 -6.86
C LYS A 287 -5.71 4.70 -7.10
N PRO A 288 -6.27 4.81 -8.32
CA PRO A 288 -7.42 5.67 -8.62
C PRO A 288 -8.76 5.00 -8.27
N HIS A 289 -8.76 3.68 -7.99
CA HIS A 289 -9.94 2.88 -7.69
C HIS A 289 -9.66 1.94 -6.51
N PRO A 290 -10.66 1.66 -5.64
CA PRO A 290 -10.51 0.83 -4.44
C PRO A 290 -10.59 -0.67 -4.78
N CYS A 291 -9.61 -1.17 -5.52
CA CYS A 291 -9.55 -2.56 -5.98
C CYS A 291 -8.11 -3.00 -6.28
N GLY A 292 -7.94 -4.27 -6.60
CA GLY A 292 -6.64 -4.86 -6.92
C GLY A 292 -5.95 -4.12 -8.07
N SER A 293 -4.68 -3.75 -7.89
CA SER A 293 -3.91 -2.94 -8.86
C SER A 293 -3.87 -3.53 -10.27
N LEU A 294 -4.04 -4.83 -10.39
CA LEU A 294 -4.04 -5.53 -11.69
C LEU A 294 -5.28 -5.21 -12.55
N THR A 295 -6.35 -4.63 -11.98
CA THR A 295 -7.50 -4.17 -12.76
C THR A 295 -7.27 -2.80 -13.41
N HIS A 296 -6.37 -1.99 -12.86
CA HIS A 296 -6.26 -0.56 -13.19
C HIS A 296 -5.88 -0.25 -14.64
N PRO A 297 -5.00 -0.99 -15.33
CA PRO A 297 -4.76 -0.75 -16.77
C PRO A 297 -6.03 -0.95 -17.61
N GLY A 298 -6.79 -2.01 -17.31
CA GLY A 298 -8.09 -2.26 -17.94
C GLY A 298 -9.11 -1.18 -17.61
N MET A 299 -9.22 -0.78 -16.34
CA MET A 299 -10.16 0.26 -15.90
C MET A 299 -9.85 1.61 -16.54
N THR A 300 -8.57 1.98 -16.61
CA THR A 300 -8.14 3.22 -17.26
C THR A 300 -8.54 3.22 -18.73
N LYS A 301 -8.26 2.13 -19.45
CA LYS A 301 -8.61 2.01 -20.87
C LYS A 301 -10.13 1.91 -21.07
N MET A 302 -10.85 1.16 -20.24
CA MET A 302 -12.30 1.05 -20.29
C MET A 302 -12.96 2.43 -20.15
N LEU A 303 -12.55 3.21 -19.16
CA LEU A 303 -13.09 4.56 -18.94
C LEU A 303 -12.82 5.50 -20.12
N GLU A 304 -11.59 5.44 -20.68
CA GLU A 304 -11.24 6.18 -21.90
C GLU A 304 -12.16 5.82 -23.08
N LEU A 305 -12.41 4.54 -23.31
CA LEU A 305 -13.29 4.08 -24.40
C LEU A 305 -14.75 4.52 -24.18
N ILE A 306 -15.24 4.39 -22.93
CA ILE A 306 -16.60 4.81 -22.58
C ILE A 306 -16.79 6.30 -22.84
N LEU A 307 -15.84 7.13 -22.39
CA LEU A 307 -15.96 8.58 -22.54
C LEU A 307 -15.76 9.02 -24.00
N LYS A 308 -14.77 8.45 -24.70
CA LYS A 308 -14.48 8.79 -26.11
C LYS A 308 -15.63 8.46 -27.05
N HIS A 309 -16.32 7.36 -26.82
CA HIS A 309 -17.39 6.88 -27.70
C HIS A 309 -18.79 7.07 -27.11
N ASP A 310 -18.90 7.72 -25.95
CA ASP A 310 -20.12 7.96 -25.19
C ASP A 310 -21.00 6.69 -25.01
N ILE A 311 -20.35 5.56 -24.72
CA ILE A 311 -21.02 4.25 -24.66
C ILE A 311 -22.07 4.25 -23.52
N LYS A 312 -23.31 3.88 -23.87
CA LYS A 312 -24.40 3.73 -22.90
C LYS A 312 -24.53 2.27 -22.46
N PRO A 313 -24.86 1.98 -21.17
CA PRO A 313 -24.98 0.62 -20.65
C PRO A 313 -25.95 -0.28 -21.43
N ASN A 314 -27.08 0.30 -21.88
CA ASN A 314 -28.12 -0.41 -22.62
C ASN A 314 -27.75 -0.80 -24.06
N GLU A 315 -26.70 -0.20 -24.62
CA GLU A 315 -26.17 -0.51 -25.96
C GLU A 315 -25.19 -1.71 -25.95
N VAL A 316 -24.64 -2.05 -24.77
CA VAL A 316 -23.62 -3.11 -24.65
C VAL A 316 -24.28 -4.49 -24.70
N ILE A 317 -23.82 -5.34 -25.64
CA ILE A 317 -24.17 -6.75 -25.72
C ILE A 317 -23.21 -7.58 -24.89
N LYS A 318 -21.89 -7.43 -25.12
CA LYS A 318 -20.82 -8.21 -24.53
C LYS A 318 -19.55 -7.36 -24.38
N VAL A 319 -18.73 -7.72 -23.41
CA VAL A 319 -17.37 -7.20 -23.26
C VAL A 319 -16.39 -8.36 -23.07
N ASP A 320 -15.38 -8.45 -23.90
CA ASP A 320 -14.28 -9.39 -23.73
C ASP A 320 -13.07 -8.64 -23.15
N VAL A 321 -12.51 -9.17 -22.04
CA VAL A 321 -11.36 -8.61 -21.34
C VAL A 321 -10.27 -9.66 -21.24
N GLY A 322 -9.24 -9.49 -22.06
CA GLY A 322 -8.13 -10.44 -22.15
C GLY A 322 -6.88 -9.95 -21.43
N THR A 323 -6.29 -10.78 -20.57
CA THR A 323 -5.07 -10.48 -19.81
C THR A 323 -4.09 -11.65 -19.84
N ASN A 324 -2.95 -11.50 -19.15
CA ASN A 324 -2.06 -12.63 -18.89
C ASN A 324 -2.60 -13.53 -17.76
N HIS A 325 -2.04 -14.73 -17.62
CA HIS A 325 -2.47 -15.72 -16.63
C HIS A 325 -2.27 -15.26 -15.18
N ASN A 326 -1.25 -14.43 -14.91
CA ASN A 326 -0.98 -13.96 -13.55
C ASN A 326 -2.09 -13.02 -13.04
N MET A 327 -2.65 -12.20 -13.92
CA MET A 327 -3.76 -11.33 -13.55
C MET A 327 -5.01 -12.15 -13.22
N GLN A 328 -5.26 -13.24 -13.95
CA GLN A 328 -6.36 -14.16 -13.64
C GLN A 328 -6.17 -14.88 -12.30
N ASN A 329 -4.94 -15.32 -12.00
CA ASN A 329 -4.62 -15.97 -10.74
C ASN A 329 -4.76 -15.08 -9.49
N ALA A 330 -4.82 -13.75 -9.67
CA ALA A 330 -5.01 -12.80 -8.60
C ALA A 330 -6.43 -12.24 -8.52
N LEU A 331 -7.12 -12.12 -9.66
CA LEU A 331 -8.48 -11.58 -9.77
C LEU A 331 -9.49 -12.73 -9.87
N ILE A 332 -9.63 -13.46 -8.79
CA ILE A 332 -10.28 -14.79 -8.74
C ILE A 332 -11.80 -14.75 -8.56
N HIS A 333 -12.39 -13.57 -8.31
CA HIS A 333 -13.81 -13.46 -8.02
C HIS A 333 -14.61 -13.03 -9.25
N HIS A 334 -15.17 -14.00 -9.98
CA HIS A 334 -15.90 -13.75 -11.23
C HIS A 334 -17.33 -13.22 -11.05
N ARG A 335 -17.98 -13.53 -9.93
CA ARG A 335 -19.37 -13.11 -9.62
C ARG A 335 -19.48 -12.64 -8.17
N PRO A 336 -18.86 -11.49 -7.86
CA PRO A 336 -18.81 -10.98 -6.50
C PRO A 336 -20.20 -10.57 -6.01
N THR A 337 -20.47 -10.83 -4.73
CA THR A 337 -21.70 -10.46 -4.01
C THR A 337 -21.45 -9.51 -2.84
N ASN A 338 -20.19 -9.21 -2.54
CA ASN A 338 -19.80 -8.33 -1.45
C ASN A 338 -18.55 -7.50 -1.82
N GLU A 339 -18.29 -6.47 -1.03
CA GLU A 339 -17.19 -5.52 -1.25
C GLU A 339 -15.81 -6.18 -1.34
N PHE A 340 -15.55 -7.18 -0.53
CA PHE A 340 -14.23 -7.83 -0.48
C PHE A 340 -13.94 -8.64 -1.74
N GLN A 341 -14.94 -9.32 -2.27
CA GLN A 341 -14.84 -10.06 -3.53
C GLN A 341 -14.76 -9.11 -4.74
N ALA A 342 -15.58 -8.04 -4.75
CA ALA A 342 -15.64 -7.09 -5.85
C ALA A 342 -14.29 -6.39 -6.10
N LYS A 343 -13.53 -6.11 -5.04
CA LYS A 343 -12.18 -5.54 -5.12
C LYS A 343 -11.17 -6.42 -5.87
N PHE A 344 -11.46 -7.72 -6.03
CA PHE A 344 -10.62 -8.68 -6.76
C PHE A 344 -11.37 -9.33 -7.93
N SER A 345 -12.23 -8.57 -8.61
CA SER A 345 -12.99 -8.97 -9.80
C SER A 345 -12.72 -8.04 -10.97
N MET A 346 -12.17 -8.59 -12.07
CA MET A 346 -12.02 -7.84 -13.31
C MET A 346 -13.40 -7.52 -13.91
N GLU A 347 -14.29 -8.50 -13.93
CA GLU A 347 -15.63 -8.35 -14.51
C GLU A 347 -16.43 -7.27 -13.80
N TYR A 348 -16.36 -7.23 -12.46
CA TYR A 348 -17.02 -6.18 -11.69
C TYR A 348 -16.44 -4.80 -11.99
N SER A 349 -15.11 -4.69 -12.04
CA SER A 349 -14.43 -3.43 -12.32
C SER A 349 -14.79 -2.85 -13.69
N MET A 350 -14.97 -3.69 -14.70
CA MET A 350 -15.44 -3.25 -16.02
C MET A 350 -16.94 -2.90 -16.01
N ALA A 351 -17.77 -3.72 -15.38
CA ALA A 351 -19.21 -3.53 -15.31
C ALA A 351 -19.59 -2.23 -14.60
N ILE A 352 -18.96 -1.92 -13.47
CA ILE A 352 -19.28 -0.70 -12.70
C ILE A 352 -18.91 0.57 -13.47
N LEU A 353 -17.80 0.56 -14.22
CA LEU A 353 -17.44 1.69 -15.08
C LEU A 353 -18.43 1.90 -16.22
N LEU A 354 -18.92 0.84 -16.86
CA LEU A 354 -19.94 0.93 -17.90
C LEU A 354 -21.25 1.50 -17.35
N VAL A 355 -21.63 1.11 -16.13
CA VAL A 355 -22.88 1.55 -15.50
C VAL A 355 -22.79 2.97 -14.95
N GLN A 356 -21.67 3.36 -14.33
CA GLN A 356 -21.57 4.62 -13.57
C GLN A 356 -20.52 5.59 -14.08
N ARG A 357 -19.65 5.19 -15.00
CA ARG A 357 -18.51 5.99 -15.49
C ARG A 357 -17.55 6.43 -14.38
N ARG A 358 -17.64 5.81 -13.21
CA ARG A 358 -16.78 6.01 -12.05
C ARG A 358 -16.73 4.75 -11.20
N ALA A 359 -15.67 4.61 -10.38
CA ALA A 359 -15.49 3.49 -9.49
C ALA A 359 -14.67 3.94 -8.26
N TYR A 360 -15.37 4.49 -7.27
CA TYR A 360 -14.84 4.95 -5.98
C TYR A 360 -15.39 4.07 -4.84
N ILE A 361 -15.17 4.46 -3.57
CA ILE A 361 -15.58 3.65 -2.42
C ILE A 361 -17.10 3.35 -2.43
N PRO A 362 -18.01 4.30 -2.71
CA PRO A 362 -19.46 4.00 -2.74
C PRO A 362 -19.83 2.94 -3.78
N GLU A 363 -19.13 2.89 -4.90
CA GLU A 363 -19.38 1.92 -5.97
C GLU A 363 -18.97 0.49 -5.57
N TYR A 364 -18.06 0.31 -4.60
CA TYR A 364 -17.63 -0.99 -4.08
C TYR A 364 -18.35 -1.42 -2.79
N GLN A 365 -19.44 -0.75 -2.40
CA GLN A 365 -20.24 -1.17 -1.24
C GLN A 365 -21.25 -2.27 -1.62
N ASP A 366 -21.53 -3.22 -0.71
CA ASP A 366 -22.44 -4.36 -0.90
C ASP A 366 -23.78 -3.93 -1.50
N LYS A 367 -24.31 -2.80 -1.02
CA LYS A 367 -25.58 -2.22 -1.51
C LYS A 367 -25.53 -1.88 -3.00
N ARG A 368 -24.39 -1.44 -3.54
CA ARG A 368 -24.24 -1.08 -4.96
C ARG A 368 -23.93 -2.31 -5.81
N ILE A 369 -23.09 -3.18 -5.32
CA ILE A 369 -22.67 -4.42 -6.00
C ILE A 369 -23.90 -5.26 -6.37
N ASN A 370 -24.85 -5.39 -5.47
CA ASN A 370 -26.03 -6.25 -5.63
C ASN A 370 -27.20 -5.57 -6.37
N LYS A 371 -27.02 -4.38 -6.94
CA LYS A 371 -28.08 -3.75 -7.76
C LYS A 371 -28.27 -4.49 -9.09
N PRO A 372 -29.51 -4.65 -9.58
CA PRO A 372 -29.83 -5.40 -10.80
C PRO A 372 -29.07 -4.90 -12.04
N ASP A 373 -28.90 -3.58 -12.20
CA ASP A 373 -28.20 -2.97 -13.33
C ASP A 373 -26.73 -3.40 -13.38
N VAL A 374 -26.06 -3.42 -12.21
CA VAL A 374 -24.67 -3.88 -12.10
C VAL A 374 -24.57 -5.37 -12.34
N GLN A 375 -25.42 -6.18 -11.71
CA GLN A 375 -25.42 -7.63 -11.85
C GLN A 375 -25.74 -8.10 -13.29
N GLN A 376 -26.61 -7.38 -14.01
CA GLN A 376 -26.86 -7.62 -15.42
C GLN A 376 -25.66 -7.29 -16.30
N MET A 377 -24.98 -6.14 -16.06
CA MET A 377 -23.80 -5.76 -16.80
C MET A 377 -22.62 -6.72 -16.51
N LEU A 378 -22.46 -7.14 -15.26
CA LEU A 378 -21.45 -8.09 -14.83
C LEU A 378 -21.50 -9.41 -15.63
N ARG A 379 -22.69 -9.91 -15.97
CA ARG A 379 -22.87 -11.13 -16.78
C ARG A 379 -22.45 -10.96 -18.24
N LYS A 380 -22.36 -9.72 -18.74
CA LYS A 380 -21.92 -9.42 -20.10
C LYS A 380 -20.39 -9.35 -20.22
N VAL A 381 -19.67 -9.31 -19.11
CA VAL A 381 -18.21 -9.25 -19.12
C VAL A 381 -17.62 -10.65 -19.04
N ASN A 382 -16.77 -10.96 -20.00
CA ASN A 382 -16.02 -12.21 -20.11
C ASN A 382 -14.53 -11.91 -19.90
N PHE A 383 -13.95 -12.46 -18.82
CA PHE A 383 -12.54 -12.32 -18.45
C PHE A 383 -11.77 -13.58 -18.84
N TYR A 384 -10.75 -13.45 -19.69
CA TYR A 384 -10.06 -14.60 -20.26
C TYR A 384 -8.55 -14.38 -20.45
N LYS A 385 -7.80 -15.48 -20.64
CA LYS A 385 -6.39 -15.46 -20.99
C LYS A 385 -6.22 -15.08 -22.46
N ASN A 386 -5.50 -13.99 -22.74
CA ASN A 386 -5.25 -13.49 -24.08
C ASN A 386 -3.78 -13.70 -24.50
N LYS A 387 -3.55 -14.26 -25.69
CA LYS A 387 -2.20 -14.57 -26.20
C LYS A 387 -1.33 -13.33 -26.36
N ILE A 388 -1.89 -12.18 -26.78
CA ILE A 388 -1.16 -10.91 -26.96
C ILE A 388 -0.76 -10.36 -25.59
N ALA A 389 -1.67 -10.39 -24.62
CA ALA A 389 -1.38 -9.94 -23.26
C ALA A 389 -0.34 -10.84 -22.55
N GLU A 390 -0.39 -12.16 -22.80
CA GLU A 390 0.60 -13.10 -22.29
C GLU A 390 2.00 -12.82 -22.88
N ALA A 391 2.08 -12.61 -24.20
CA ALA A 391 3.32 -12.32 -24.89
C ALA A 391 3.94 -10.94 -24.55
N ALA A 392 3.13 -9.98 -24.09
CA ALA A 392 3.59 -8.67 -23.64
C ALA A 392 4.45 -8.71 -22.38
N GLY A 393 4.39 -9.82 -21.62
CA GLY A 393 5.14 -9.99 -20.37
C GLY A 393 4.41 -9.41 -19.15
N TYR A 394 5.11 -9.41 -18.01
CA TYR A 394 4.52 -9.08 -16.71
C TYR A 394 4.74 -7.64 -16.25
N ASP A 395 5.65 -6.93 -16.88
CA ASP A 395 6.01 -5.55 -16.56
C ASP A 395 4.96 -4.50 -16.99
N LYS A 396 3.99 -4.90 -17.83
CA LYS A 396 2.99 -3.99 -18.39
C LYS A 396 1.56 -4.21 -17.89
N MET A 397 1.24 -5.34 -17.33
CA MET A 397 -0.14 -5.70 -16.93
C MET A 397 -1.14 -5.51 -18.08
N THR A 398 -0.73 -5.89 -19.31
CA THR A 398 -1.48 -5.65 -20.54
C THR A 398 -2.91 -6.19 -20.45
N THR A 399 -3.87 -5.33 -20.75
CA THR A 399 -5.30 -5.66 -20.83
C THR A 399 -5.81 -5.31 -22.22
N ILE A 400 -6.42 -6.27 -22.91
CA ILE A 400 -7.07 -6.11 -24.19
C ILE A 400 -8.58 -6.09 -23.95
N ILE A 401 -9.26 -5.06 -24.46
CA ILE A 401 -10.70 -4.87 -24.26
C ILE A 401 -11.39 -4.80 -25.61
N ASP A 402 -12.44 -5.59 -25.77
CA ASP A 402 -13.37 -5.56 -26.91
C ASP A 402 -14.80 -5.38 -26.39
N ILE A 403 -15.44 -4.28 -26.80
CA ILE A 403 -16.84 -3.94 -26.43
C ILE A 403 -17.71 -4.10 -27.66
N TYR A 404 -18.72 -4.96 -27.61
CA TYR A 404 -19.66 -5.24 -28.69
C TYR A 404 -20.99 -4.53 -28.43
N LEU A 405 -21.44 -3.71 -29.37
CA LEU A 405 -22.64 -2.89 -29.26
C LEU A 405 -23.79 -3.45 -30.09
N LYS A 406 -25.04 -3.16 -29.72
CA LYS A 406 -26.27 -3.59 -30.40
C LYS A 406 -26.35 -3.19 -31.88
N ASN A 407 -25.71 -2.09 -32.25
CA ASN A 407 -25.65 -1.61 -33.64
C ASN A 407 -24.60 -2.35 -34.50
N GLY A 408 -24.02 -3.45 -34.01
CA GLY A 408 -23.00 -4.23 -34.67
C GLY A 408 -21.57 -3.66 -34.56
N LYS A 409 -21.38 -2.47 -33.98
CA LYS A 409 -20.05 -1.87 -33.82
C LYS A 409 -19.26 -2.60 -32.74
N LYS A 410 -17.98 -2.85 -33.03
CA LYS A 410 -16.97 -3.30 -32.08
C LYS A 410 -16.03 -2.15 -31.75
N ILE A 411 -15.84 -1.87 -30.47
CA ILE A 411 -14.88 -0.87 -29.97
C ILE A 411 -13.78 -1.61 -29.21
N SER A 412 -12.53 -1.43 -29.63
CA SER A 412 -11.38 -2.14 -29.06
C SER A 412 -10.37 -1.20 -28.45
N GLY A 413 -9.65 -1.65 -27.43
CA GLY A 413 -8.58 -0.91 -26.80
C GLY A 413 -7.55 -1.79 -26.10
N ARG A 414 -6.34 -1.24 -25.90
CA ARG A 414 -5.26 -1.87 -25.15
C ARG A 414 -4.80 -0.91 -24.05
N GLY A 415 -4.69 -1.38 -22.82
CA GLY A 415 -4.08 -0.72 -21.68
C GLY A 415 -2.90 -1.50 -21.15
N ASP A 416 -1.73 -0.87 -21.07
CA ASP A 416 -0.51 -1.48 -20.51
C ASP A 416 -0.24 -0.97 -19.07
N PHE A 417 -0.65 0.27 -18.77
CA PHE A 417 -0.46 0.93 -17.50
C PHE A 417 -1.77 1.57 -17.01
N GLY A 418 -1.99 1.55 -15.70
CA GLY A 418 -3.12 2.22 -15.09
C GLY A 418 -2.80 3.68 -14.71
N LYS A 419 -3.82 4.54 -14.68
CA LYS A 419 -3.73 5.86 -14.05
C LYS A 419 -3.24 5.72 -12.61
N GLY A 420 -2.41 6.65 -12.16
CA GLY A 420 -1.77 6.63 -10.85
C GLY A 420 -0.48 5.79 -10.80
N SER A 421 -0.17 5.03 -11.86
CA SER A 421 1.14 4.36 -11.98
C SER A 421 2.27 5.37 -12.24
N PRO A 422 3.54 4.99 -12.03
CA PRO A 422 4.67 5.85 -12.39
C PRO A 422 4.69 6.27 -13.87
N MET A 423 4.09 5.46 -14.76
CA MET A 423 4.01 5.76 -16.20
C MET A 423 2.88 6.74 -16.53
N ILE A 424 1.79 6.77 -15.76
CA ILE A 424 0.63 7.68 -15.91
C ILE A 424 0.31 8.27 -14.54
N PRO A 425 1.19 9.11 -13.96
CA PRO A 425 1.06 9.55 -12.59
C PRO A 425 -0.13 10.48 -12.38
N MET A 426 -0.66 10.49 -11.16
CA MET A 426 -1.61 11.51 -10.72
C MET A 426 -0.86 12.78 -10.33
N SER A 427 -1.42 13.94 -10.67
CA SER A 427 -0.99 15.23 -10.14
C SER A 427 -1.30 15.33 -8.64
N TYR A 428 -0.80 16.36 -7.96
CA TYR A 428 -1.17 16.61 -6.56
C TYR A 428 -2.68 16.91 -6.43
N ASP A 429 -3.24 17.65 -7.39
CA ASP A 429 -4.66 18.02 -7.36
C ASP A 429 -5.57 16.81 -7.62
N GLU A 430 -5.21 15.91 -8.52
CA GLU A 430 -5.92 14.64 -8.71
C GLU A 430 -5.87 13.74 -7.44
N VAL A 431 -4.77 13.76 -6.69
CA VAL A 431 -4.71 13.08 -5.39
C VAL A 431 -5.54 13.82 -4.33
N ALA A 432 -5.59 15.15 -4.38
CA ALA A 432 -6.45 15.94 -3.52
C ALA A 432 -7.94 15.68 -3.80
N ASP A 433 -8.34 15.48 -5.04
CA ASP A 433 -9.71 15.07 -5.40
C ASP A 433 -10.06 13.69 -4.85
N LYS A 434 -9.14 12.72 -4.97
CA LYS A 434 -9.28 11.40 -4.34
C LYS A 434 -9.42 11.53 -2.81
N PHE A 435 -8.57 12.33 -2.18
CA PHE A 435 -8.63 12.62 -0.74
C PHE A 435 -9.99 13.21 -0.34
N LEU A 436 -10.53 14.18 -1.12
CA LEU A 436 -11.85 14.77 -0.88
C LEU A 436 -12.95 13.72 -0.99
N GLY A 437 -12.88 12.80 -1.94
CA GLY A 437 -13.81 11.66 -2.06
C GLY A 437 -13.81 10.76 -0.82
N CYS A 438 -12.63 10.48 -0.25
CA CYS A 438 -12.49 9.75 1.02
C CYS A 438 -13.10 10.54 2.19
N CYS A 439 -12.86 11.86 2.23
CA CYS A 439 -13.44 12.75 3.24
C CYS A 439 -14.97 12.81 3.16
N GLU A 440 -15.53 12.90 1.95
CA GLU A 440 -16.98 12.87 1.71
C GLU A 440 -17.59 11.56 2.20
N PHE A 441 -16.99 10.42 1.86
CA PHE A 441 -17.43 9.11 2.34
C PHE A 441 -17.41 9.04 3.87
N ALA A 442 -16.37 9.58 4.51
CA ALA A 442 -16.24 9.66 5.96
C ALA A 442 -17.12 10.74 6.61
N LYS A 443 -17.87 11.54 5.82
CA LYS A 443 -18.61 12.74 6.28
C LYS A 443 -17.70 13.70 7.07
N TRP A 444 -16.47 13.88 6.59
CA TRP A 444 -15.46 14.72 7.24
C TRP A 444 -15.71 16.21 6.93
N PRO A 445 -15.52 17.13 7.90
CA PRO A 445 -15.81 18.54 7.67
C PRO A 445 -14.96 19.14 6.53
N SER A 446 -15.60 19.76 5.53
CA SER A 446 -14.94 20.34 4.34
C SER A 446 -13.85 21.35 4.70
N LYS A 447 -14.04 22.17 5.74
CA LYS A 447 -13.02 23.11 6.23
C LYS A 447 -11.74 22.40 6.69
N LYS A 448 -11.89 21.27 7.42
CA LYS A 448 -10.72 20.46 7.84
C LYS A 448 -10.06 19.79 6.64
N SER A 449 -10.84 19.27 5.67
CA SER A 449 -10.33 18.62 4.47
C SER A 449 -9.47 19.57 3.63
N LYS A 450 -9.97 20.77 3.34
CA LYS A 450 -9.23 21.80 2.59
C LYS A 450 -7.95 22.23 3.33
N ALA A 451 -8.03 22.40 4.65
CA ALA A 451 -6.86 22.75 5.46
C ALA A 451 -5.80 21.63 5.47
N LEU A 452 -6.21 20.34 5.45
CA LEU A 452 -5.27 19.21 5.35
C LEU A 452 -4.55 19.19 4.00
N ILE A 453 -5.25 19.41 2.88
CA ILE A 453 -4.63 19.49 1.55
C ILE A 453 -3.52 20.53 1.54
N GLU A 454 -3.80 21.75 2.02
CA GLU A 454 -2.83 22.84 2.04
C GLU A 454 -1.68 22.60 3.04
N LEU A 455 -1.99 21.99 4.20
CA LEU A 455 -0.97 21.68 5.20
C LEU A 455 0.01 20.61 4.68
N VAL A 456 -0.49 19.57 4.00
CA VAL A 456 0.34 18.51 3.42
C VAL A 456 1.11 19.03 2.20
N ARG A 457 0.51 19.90 1.36
CA ARG A 457 1.21 20.55 0.23
C ARG A 457 2.45 21.32 0.69
N ASN A 458 2.40 21.92 1.89
CA ASN A 458 3.47 22.70 2.48
C ASN A 458 4.12 22.01 3.69
N LEU A 459 4.12 20.69 3.73
CA LEU A 459 4.48 19.92 4.92
C LEU A 459 5.89 20.21 5.43
N GLU A 460 6.86 20.47 4.54
CA GLU A 460 8.23 20.83 4.91
C GLU A 460 8.35 22.16 5.68
N LYS A 461 7.32 23.01 5.62
CA LYS A 461 7.26 24.30 6.34
C LYS A 461 6.61 24.17 7.72
N VAL A 462 6.00 23.02 8.00
CA VAL A 462 5.29 22.78 9.27
C VAL A 462 6.28 22.62 10.41
N LYS A 463 6.17 23.46 11.43
CA LYS A 463 7.07 23.44 12.61
C LYS A 463 6.75 22.30 13.59
N ASP A 464 5.49 21.88 13.68
CA ASP A 464 5.01 20.81 14.56
C ASP A 464 3.87 20.05 13.85
N ILE A 465 4.09 18.75 13.59
CA ILE A 465 3.10 17.92 12.89
C ILE A 465 1.84 17.60 13.71
N SER A 466 1.80 17.92 15.00
CA SER A 466 0.58 17.82 15.81
C SER A 466 -0.56 18.71 15.27
N LYS A 467 -0.26 19.68 14.38
CA LYS A 467 -1.27 20.41 13.61
C LYS A 467 -2.11 19.49 12.71
N LEU A 468 -1.50 18.43 12.14
CA LEU A 468 -2.22 17.42 11.39
C LEU A 468 -3.23 16.68 12.28
N SER A 469 -2.83 16.34 13.50
CA SER A 469 -3.69 15.64 14.46
C SER A 469 -4.99 16.39 14.76
N LYS A 470 -4.93 17.71 14.88
CA LYS A 470 -6.13 18.55 15.10
C LYS A 470 -7.10 18.51 13.92
N LEU A 471 -6.58 18.34 12.70
CA LEU A 471 -7.39 18.27 11.49
C LEU A 471 -7.91 16.84 11.23
N LEU A 472 -7.23 15.82 11.75
CA LEU A 472 -7.53 14.40 11.59
C LEU A 472 -8.35 13.80 12.76
N SER A 473 -8.62 14.58 13.81
CA SER A 473 -9.49 14.21 14.94
C SER A 473 -10.88 14.80 14.81
N LYS A 474 -11.92 14.07 15.33
CA LYS A 474 -13.30 14.59 15.45
C LYS A 474 -13.41 15.67 16.50
#